data_1f38a5c4e42a250316fdb5f25420fde4
#
_entry.id   1f38a5c4e42a250316fdb5f25420fde4
#
_cell.length_a   1.000
_cell.length_b   1.000
_cell.length_c   1.000
_cell.angle_alpha   90.00
_cell.angle_beta   90.00
_cell.angle_gamma   90.00
#
_symmetry.space_group_name_H-M   'P 1'
#
loop_
_entity.id
_entity.type
_entity.pdbx_description
1 polymer ?
#
loop_
_entity_poly.entity_id
_entity_poly.type
_entity_poly.pdbx_seq_one_letter_code
_entity_poly.pdbx_strand_id
1 'polypeptide(L)'
;AFASAFNAQHKEGFDANGDQGKDFFAIGSPEVFNNAKNTGTGSLSAKITDSSAVQATDYKIVFDGKDWQVTRLADNTSFKATVTGGKMSFDGMEITVNAGAKANDSFTVKPVSNAIVDMKVMVTDESKIAMAQVSKNDTDPTIDKGKSDNRNGQKLLDLQTKATVGNKTFNDAYATLVSDVGNKTATLKTSATTQNNVVTQLYRQQQSISGVNLDEEYGNLQRFQQYYLANAQVLQTANALFDALINIR
;
A
#
# COMPACT_ATOMS: atom_id res chain seq x y z
N ALA A 1 -14.36 -6.63 -6.12
CA ALA A 1 -14.85 -7.63 -7.08
C ALA A 1 -15.96 -8.53 -6.46
N PHE A 2 -15.70 -9.29 -5.36
CA PHE A 2 -16.72 -10.17 -4.77
C PHE A 2 -18.04 -9.45 -4.49
N ALA A 3 -18.03 -8.43 -3.63
CA ALA A 3 -19.22 -7.68 -3.24
C ALA A 3 -19.92 -7.02 -4.45
N SER A 4 -19.15 -6.55 -5.45
CA SER A 4 -19.72 -5.97 -6.68
C SER A 4 -20.42 -7.02 -7.54
N ALA A 5 -19.80 -8.20 -7.71
CA ALA A 5 -20.40 -9.29 -8.49
C ALA A 5 -21.68 -9.83 -7.79
N PHE A 6 -21.62 -9.95 -6.46
CA PHE A 6 -22.79 -10.35 -5.68
C PHE A 6 -23.93 -9.31 -5.78
N ASN A 7 -23.61 -8.02 -5.62
CA ASN A 7 -24.58 -6.95 -5.77
C ASN A 7 -25.22 -6.93 -7.16
N ALA A 8 -24.40 -7.09 -8.21
CA ALA A 8 -24.88 -7.14 -9.56
C ALA A 8 -25.90 -8.28 -9.75
N GLN A 9 -25.58 -9.50 -9.30
CA GLN A 9 -26.50 -10.63 -9.38
C GLN A 9 -27.73 -10.46 -8.49
N HIS A 10 -27.57 -9.90 -7.28
CA HIS A 10 -28.69 -9.68 -6.37
C HIS A 10 -29.72 -8.71 -6.94
N LYS A 11 -29.27 -7.67 -7.68
CA LYS A 11 -30.14 -6.70 -8.37
C LYS A 11 -30.91 -7.31 -9.56
N GLU A 12 -30.44 -8.42 -10.13
CA GLU A 12 -31.16 -9.11 -11.19
C GLU A 12 -32.37 -9.89 -10.69
N GLY A 13 -32.47 -10.10 -9.38
CA GLY A 13 -33.55 -10.86 -8.75
C GLY A 13 -34.61 -9.99 -8.10
N PHE A 14 -35.60 -10.68 -7.56
CA PHE A 14 -36.72 -10.11 -6.81
C PHE A 14 -36.78 -10.71 -5.41
N ASP A 15 -37.14 -9.88 -4.45
CA ASP A 15 -37.29 -10.26 -3.06
C ASP A 15 -38.65 -10.94 -2.76
N ALA A 16 -38.84 -11.39 -1.51
CA ALA A 16 -40.09 -12.03 -1.10
C ALA A 16 -41.32 -11.14 -1.24
N ASN A 17 -41.18 -9.82 -1.35
CA ASN A 17 -42.27 -8.87 -1.56
C ASN A 17 -42.56 -8.62 -3.04
N GLY A 18 -41.68 -9.12 -3.94
CA GLY A 18 -41.75 -8.91 -5.38
C GLY A 18 -41.06 -7.61 -5.81
N ASP A 19 -40.32 -6.98 -4.92
CA ASP A 19 -39.53 -5.80 -5.21
C ASP A 19 -38.19 -6.24 -5.78
N GLN A 20 -37.61 -5.45 -6.69
CA GLN A 20 -36.29 -5.71 -7.26
C GLN A 20 -35.19 -5.62 -6.18
N GLY A 21 -34.22 -6.53 -6.25
CA GLY A 21 -33.08 -6.56 -5.35
C GLY A 21 -32.25 -5.26 -5.38
N LYS A 22 -31.71 -4.88 -4.24
CA LYS A 22 -30.82 -3.73 -4.06
C LYS A 22 -29.39 -4.22 -3.80
N ASP A 23 -28.46 -3.28 -3.58
CA ASP A 23 -27.11 -3.63 -3.15
C ASP A 23 -27.16 -4.40 -1.83
N PHE A 24 -26.62 -5.61 -1.83
CA PHE A 24 -26.53 -6.45 -0.64
C PHE A 24 -25.38 -6.01 0.27
N PHE A 25 -24.27 -5.59 -0.35
CA PHE A 25 -23.10 -5.06 0.32
C PHE A 25 -22.90 -3.58 0.00
N ALA A 26 -22.63 -2.75 0.99
CA ALA A 26 -21.96 -1.48 0.76
C ALA A 26 -20.49 -1.75 0.47
N ILE A 27 -19.89 -0.96 -0.39
CA ILE A 27 -18.47 -1.03 -0.76
C ILE A 27 -17.94 0.40 -0.61
N GLY A 28 -16.78 0.54 0.07
CA GLY A 28 -16.13 1.84 0.21
C GLY A 28 -15.70 2.40 -1.15
N SER A 29 -15.81 3.71 -1.28
CA SER A 29 -15.43 4.44 -2.51
C SER A 29 -13.91 4.67 -2.55
N PRO A 30 -13.32 4.80 -3.74
CA PRO A 30 -11.96 5.27 -3.90
C PRO A 30 -11.75 6.63 -3.23
N GLU A 31 -10.57 6.84 -2.64
CA GLU A 31 -10.18 8.13 -2.10
C GLU A 31 -9.23 8.87 -3.04
N VAL A 32 -9.35 10.20 -3.05
CA VAL A 32 -8.45 11.08 -3.80
C VAL A 32 -7.88 12.12 -2.86
N PHE A 33 -6.56 12.23 -2.84
CA PHE A 33 -5.81 13.18 -2.03
C PHE A 33 -5.14 14.21 -2.92
N ASN A 34 -5.36 15.48 -2.62
CA ASN A 34 -4.64 16.58 -3.26
C ASN A 34 -3.26 16.72 -2.62
N ASN A 35 -2.25 16.97 -3.43
CA ASN A 35 -0.93 17.31 -2.90
C ASN A 35 -1.00 18.71 -2.24
N ALA A 36 -0.44 18.84 -1.04
CA ALA A 36 -0.40 20.12 -0.32
C ALA A 36 0.41 21.23 -1.06
N LYS A 37 1.22 20.87 -2.05
CA LYS A 37 2.00 21.80 -2.90
C LYS A 37 1.26 22.22 -4.16
N ASN A 38 0.03 21.76 -4.39
CA ASN A 38 -0.77 22.18 -5.53
C ASN A 38 -1.05 23.68 -5.45
N THR A 39 -0.95 24.34 -6.59
CA THR A 39 -1.15 25.81 -6.73
C THR A 39 -2.47 26.15 -7.39
N GLY A 40 -3.12 25.17 -8.02
CA GLY A 40 -4.46 25.30 -8.60
C GLY A 40 -5.55 24.95 -7.60
N THR A 41 -6.79 25.23 -8.01
CA THR A 41 -8.02 24.89 -7.25
C THR A 41 -8.69 23.62 -7.78
N GLY A 42 -8.09 22.96 -8.77
CA GLY A 42 -8.62 21.73 -9.35
C GLY A 42 -8.72 20.60 -8.33
N SER A 43 -9.71 19.75 -8.51
CA SER A 43 -9.89 18.55 -7.71
C SER A 43 -10.27 17.36 -8.58
N LEU A 44 -9.99 16.17 -8.09
CA LEU A 44 -10.40 14.93 -8.72
C LEU A 44 -11.34 14.17 -7.79
N SER A 45 -12.28 13.43 -8.37
CA SER A 45 -13.04 12.41 -7.66
C SER A 45 -13.03 11.11 -8.45
N ALA A 46 -13.05 9.99 -7.76
CA ALA A 46 -12.91 8.68 -8.37
C ALA A 46 -14.10 7.78 -8.03
N LYS A 47 -14.52 6.96 -8.98
CA LYS A 47 -15.48 5.86 -8.74
C LYS A 47 -15.03 4.61 -9.49
N ILE A 48 -15.35 3.45 -8.97
CA ILE A 48 -15.16 2.16 -9.62
C ILE A 48 -16.32 1.94 -10.60
N THR A 49 -16.00 1.68 -11.86
CA THR A 49 -16.96 1.34 -12.91
C THR A 49 -16.90 -0.13 -13.30
N ASP A 50 -15.69 -0.73 -13.19
CA ASP A 50 -15.46 -2.16 -13.41
C ASP A 50 -14.54 -2.70 -12.33
N SER A 51 -15.11 -3.33 -11.32
CA SER A 51 -14.36 -3.89 -10.19
C SER A 51 -13.46 -5.08 -10.56
N SER A 52 -13.67 -5.71 -11.72
CA SER A 52 -12.82 -6.80 -12.21
C SER A 52 -11.49 -6.31 -12.80
N ALA A 53 -11.47 -5.08 -13.29
CA ALA A 53 -10.30 -4.43 -13.89
C ALA A 53 -9.49 -3.59 -12.90
N VAL A 54 -10.04 -3.29 -11.70
CA VAL A 54 -9.35 -2.48 -10.69
C VAL A 54 -8.09 -3.18 -10.20
N GLN A 55 -6.98 -2.45 -10.24
CA GLN A 55 -5.70 -2.92 -9.71
C GLN A 55 -5.56 -2.55 -8.23
N ALA A 56 -4.99 -3.46 -7.43
CA ALA A 56 -4.70 -3.23 -6.00
C ALA A 56 -3.42 -2.38 -5.83
N THR A 57 -3.46 -1.14 -6.30
CA THR A 57 -2.35 -0.20 -6.26
C THR A 57 -2.86 1.23 -6.14
N ASP A 58 -2.01 2.12 -5.66
CA ASP A 58 -2.26 3.55 -5.68
C ASP A 58 -1.79 4.15 -7.01
N TYR A 59 -2.37 5.28 -7.38
CA TYR A 59 -2.04 6.02 -8.58
C TYR A 59 -1.63 7.44 -8.24
N LYS A 60 -0.55 7.91 -8.86
CA LYS A 60 -0.19 9.33 -8.88
C LYS A 60 -0.67 9.92 -10.21
N ILE A 61 -1.46 10.98 -10.14
CA ILE A 61 -1.97 11.70 -11.31
C ILE A 61 -1.38 13.10 -11.28
N VAL A 62 -0.76 13.52 -12.36
CA VAL A 62 -0.11 14.84 -12.48
C VAL A 62 -0.67 15.56 -13.70
N PHE A 63 -1.02 16.82 -13.56
CA PHE A 63 -1.36 17.70 -14.66
C PHE A 63 -0.12 18.47 -15.10
N ASP A 64 0.32 18.31 -16.35
CA ASP A 64 1.53 18.99 -16.86
C ASP A 64 1.26 20.41 -17.39
N GLY A 65 0.02 20.87 -17.32
CA GLY A 65 -0.45 22.14 -17.88
C GLY A 65 -1.26 21.96 -19.17
N LYS A 66 -1.24 20.77 -19.76
CA LYS A 66 -1.98 20.40 -20.97
C LYS A 66 -2.63 19.02 -20.84
N ASP A 67 -1.87 18.05 -20.37
CA ASP A 67 -2.23 16.64 -20.33
C ASP A 67 -2.17 16.06 -18.91
N TRP A 68 -2.89 14.99 -18.70
CA TRP A 68 -2.90 14.25 -17.42
C TRP A 68 -2.01 13.01 -17.54
N GLN A 69 -0.95 12.97 -16.74
CA GLN A 69 -0.07 11.82 -16.64
C GLN A 69 -0.47 10.98 -15.43
N VAL A 70 -0.73 9.71 -15.65
CA VAL A 70 -1.09 8.74 -14.62
C VAL A 70 0.07 7.79 -14.43
N THR A 71 0.52 7.61 -13.19
CA THR A 71 1.56 6.65 -12.83
C THR A 71 0.96 5.65 -11.82
N ARG A 72 0.98 4.38 -12.16
CA ARG A 72 0.65 3.26 -11.28
C ARG A 72 1.82 3.00 -10.35
N LEU A 73 1.62 3.07 -9.03
CA LEU A 73 2.74 3.04 -8.08
C LEU A 73 3.31 1.63 -7.82
N ALA A 74 2.56 0.56 -8.11
CA ALA A 74 3.04 -0.81 -7.88
C ALA A 74 4.17 -1.23 -8.84
N ASP A 75 4.13 -0.76 -10.08
CA ASP A 75 5.05 -1.14 -11.16
C ASP A 75 5.71 0.06 -11.84
N ASN A 76 5.44 1.29 -11.35
CA ASN A 76 5.88 2.56 -11.94
C ASN A 76 5.49 2.76 -13.42
N THR A 77 4.46 2.05 -13.88
CA THR A 77 3.95 2.23 -15.24
C THR A 77 3.27 3.59 -15.37
N SER A 78 3.72 4.40 -16.32
CA SER A 78 3.16 5.72 -16.58
C SER A 78 2.52 5.78 -17.97
N PHE A 79 1.37 6.42 -18.05
CA PHE A 79 0.64 6.64 -19.29
C PHE A 79 -0.10 7.98 -19.27
N LYS A 80 -0.40 8.49 -20.46
CA LYS A 80 -1.21 9.69 -20.63
C LYS A 80 -2.69 9.31 -20.59
N ALA A 81 -3.47 9.96 -19.73
CA ALA A 81 -4.91 9.79 -19.69
C ALA A 81 -5.61 10.86 -20.53
N THR A 82 -6.51 10.42 -21.39
CA THR A 82 -7.35 11.32 -22.18
C THR A 82 -8.57 11.73 -21.37
N VAL A 83 -8.80 13.04 -21.23
CA VAL A 83 -10.00 13.59 -20.59
C VAL A 83 -11.04 13.90 -21.65
N THR A 84 -12.21 13.28 -21.55
CA THR A 84 -13.36 13.52 -22.42
C THR A 84 -14.56 13.89 -21.57
N GLY A 85 -15.16 15.04 -21.83
CA GLY A 85 -16.31 15.51 -21.03
C GLY A 85 -16.00 15.68 -19.53
N GLY A 86 -14.76 16.08 -19.18
CA GLY A 86 -14.35 16.23 -17.78
C GLY A 86 -14.08 14.90 -17.06
N LYS A 87 -13.93 13.78 -17.78
CA LYS A 87 -13.69 12.45 -17.20
C LYS A 87 -12.55 11.77 -17.91
N MET A 88 -11.77 10.98 -17.15
CA MET A 88 -10.80 10.03 -17.66
C MET A 88 -11.06 8.66 -17.06
N SER A 89 -10.79 7.60 -17.84
CA SER A 89 -11.03 6.21 -17.40
C SER A 89 -9.78 5.37 -17.61
N PHE A 90 -9.43 4.59 -16.62
CA PHE A 90 -8.34 3.62 -16.67
C PHE A 90 -8.51 2.59 -15.54
N ASP A 91 -8.00 1.40 -15.76
CA ASP A 91 -7.97 0.31 -14.77
C ASP A 91 -9.30 0.14 -13.99
N GLY A 92 -10.44 0.14 -14.69
CA GLY A 92 -11.76 -0.06 -14.10
C GLY A 92 -12.29 1.10 -13.26
N MET A 93 -11.65 2.27 -13.32
CA MET A 93 -12.06 3.49 -12.63
C MET A 93 -12.47 4.58 -13.62
N GLU A 94 -13.40 5.41 -13.21
CA GLU A 94 -13.70 6.70 -13.81
C GLU A 94 -13.29 7.80 -12.85
N ILE A 95 -12.43 8.70 -13.32
CA ILE A 95 -11.98 9.88 -12.56
C ILE A 95 -12.65 11.11 -13.15
N THR A 96 -13.43 11.80 -12.35
CA THR A 96 -14.01 13.10 -12.73
C THR A 96 -12.99 14.18 -12.40
N VAL A 97 -12.71 15.03 -13.38
CA VAL A 97 -11.77 16.15 -13.32
C VAL A 97 -12.54 17.45 -13.15
N ASN A 98 -12.43 18.09 -12.01
CA ASN A 98 -12.95 19.43 -11.79
C ASN A 98 -11.91 20.47 -12.22
N ALA A 99 -12.39 21.52 -12.87
CA ALA A 99 -11.52 22.57 -13.42
C ALA A 99 -10.68 23.28 -12.35
N GLY A 100 -9.57 23.90 -12.77
CA GLY A 100 -8.72 24.73 -11.92
C GLY A 100 -7.36 24.13 -11.57
N ALA A 101 -7.01 22.95 -12.09
CA ALA A 101 -5.67 22.41 -11.96
C ALA A 101 -4.66 23.27 -12.73
N LYS A 102 -3.48 23.48 -12.14
CA LYS A 102 -2.33 24.15 -12.75
C LYS A 102 -1.20 23.17 -13.04
N ALA A 103 -0.29 23.57 -13.91
CA ALA A 103 0.86 22.75 -14.26
C ALA A 103 1.63 22.28 -13.00
N ASN A 104 1.95 20.99 -12.95
CA ASN A 104 2.58 20.27 -11.83
C ASN A 104 1.68 20.02 -10.61
N ASP A 105 0.40 20.36 -10.65
CA ASP A 105 -0.52 19.88 -9.63
C ASP A 105 -0.61 18.35 -9.70
N SER A 106 -0.61 17.74 -8.54
CA SER A 106 -0.60 16.28 -8.42
C SER A 106 -1.62 15.78 -7.40
N PHE A 107 -2.12 14.59 -7.67
CA PHE A 107 -3.17 13.92 -6.91
C PHE A 107 -2.79 12.48 -6.70
N THR A 108 -3.17 11.93 -5.55
CA THR A 108 -3.02 10.49 -5.27
C THR A 108 -4.40 9.87 -5.22
N VAL A 109 -4.64 8.86 -6.04
CA VAL A 109 -5.88 8.07 -6.02
C VAL A 109 -5.60 6.73 -5.37
N LYS A 110 -6.40 6.39 -4.38
CA LYS A 110 -6.37 5.10 -3.66
C LYS A 110 -7.66 4.32 -3.92
N PRO A 111 -7.68 3.42 -4.90
CA PRO A 111 -8.91 2.76 -5.34
C PRO A 111 -9.54 1.86 -4.30
N VAL A 112 -8.72 1.19 -3.48
CA VAL A 112 -9.18 0.11 -2.60
C VAL A 112 -8.96 0.36 -1.12
N SER A 113 -8.50 1.57 -0.72
CA SER A 113 -8.21 1.90 0.68
C SER A 113 -9.42 1.66 1.60
N ASN A 114 -10.60 2.09 1.17
CA ASN A 114 -11.82 1.98 1.96
C ASN A 114 -12.70 0.78 1.57
N ALA A 115 -12.33 0.02 0.53
CA ALA A 115 -13.16 -1.05 0.00
C ALA A 115 -13.52 -2.13 1.02
N ILE A 116 -12.60 -2.45 1.94
CA ILE A 116 -12.80 -3.43 3.01
C ILE A 116 -13.30 -2.74 4.29
N VAL A 117 -12.76 -1.58 4.64
CA VAL A 117 -13.08 -0.86 5.88
C VAL A 117 -14.55 -0.47 5.93
N ASP A 118 -15.10 -0.02 4.80
CA ASP A 118 -16.49 0.41 4.69
C ASP A 118 -17.42 -0.70 4.17
N MET A 119 -16.91 -1.91 3.96
CA MET A 119 -17.72 -3.03 3.53
C MET A 119 -18.64 -3.50 4.65
N LYS A 120 -19.94 -3.47 4.40
CA LYS A 120 -20.98 -3.93 5.35
C LYS A 120 -22.17 -4.52 4.62
N VAL A 121 -22.90 -5.41 5.29
CA VAL A 121 -24.16 -5.94 4.81
C VAL A 121 -25.23 -4.87 4.95
N MET A 122 -25.94 -4.57 3.86
CA MET A 122 -27.02 -3.58 3.81
C MET A 122 -28.39 -4.23 3.96
N VAL A 123 -28.53 -5.49 3.55
CA VAL A 123 -29.77 -6.24 3.64
C VAL A 123 -29.78 -6.97 4.98
N THR A 124 -30.54 -6.44 5.95
CA THR A 124 -30.66 -7.00 7.30
C THR A 124 -31.98 -7.76 7.52
N ASP A 125 -32.92 -7.62 6.59
CA ASP A 125 -34.22 -8.30 6.58
C ASP A 125 -34.16 -9.43 5.55
N GLU A 126 -34.42 -10.66 5.98
CA GLU A 126 -34.39 -11.86 5.13
C GLU A 126 -35.40 -11.77 3.97
N SER A 127 -36.54 -11.09 4.18
CA SER A 127 -37.57 -10.88 3.14
C SER A 127 -37.07 -10.02 1.98
N LYS A 128 -35.98 -9.29 2.16
CA LYS A 128 -35.34 -8.41 1.16
C LYS A 128 -34.23 -9.09 0.36
N ILE A 129 -33.95 -10.36 0.64
CA ILE A 129 -32.99 -11.12 -0.15
C ILE A 129 -33.64 -11.50 -1.49
N ALA A 130 -33.05 -11.05 -2.59
CA ALA A 130 -33.60 -11.24 -3.93
C ALA A 130 -33.26 -12.64 -4.48
N MET A 131 -34.05 -13.63 -4.08
CA MET A 131 -33.84 -15.03 -4.46
C MET A 131 -34.60 -15.42 -5.73
N ALA A 132 -35.71 -14.75 -6.02
CA ALA A 132 -36.54 -15.04 -7.19
C ALA A 132 -35.98 -14.42 -8.47
N GLN A 133 -36.16 -15.07 -9.60
CA GLN A 133 -35.81 -14.53 -10.92
C GLN A 133 -36.92 -13.68 -11.51
N VAL A 134 -38.15 -13.89 -11.10
CA VAL A 134 -39.32 -13.19 -11.59
C VAL A 134 -40.08 -12.58 -10.40
N SER A 135 -40.55 -11.37 -10.57
CA SER A 135 -41.41 -10.72 -9.55
C SER A 135 -42.74 -11.47 -9.38
N LYS A 136 -43.10 -11.76 -8.14
CA LYS A 136 -44.44 -12.31 -7.86
C LYS A 136 -45.56 -11.35 -8.28
N ASN A 137 -45.23 -10.06 -8.44
CA ASN A 137 -46.15 -9.01 -8.85
C ASN A 137 -46.24 -8.85 -10.38
N ASP A 138 -45.45 -9.66 -11.14
CA ASP A 138 -45.53 -9.65 -12.60
C ASP A 138 -46.97 -10.01 -13.06
N THR A 139 -47.48 -9.31 -14.05
CA THR A 139 -48.84 -9.50 -14.56
C THR A 139 -48.91 -10.43 -15.76
N ASP A 140 -47.75 -10.85 -16.34
CA ASP A 140 -47.70 -11.74 -17.47
C ASP A 140 -48.14 -13.17 -17.06
N PRO A 141 -49.24 -13.71 -17.59
CA PRO A 141 -49.71 -15.02 -17.22
C PRO A 141 -48.86 -16.16 -17.78
N THR A 142 -47.98 -15.88 -18.75
CA THR A 142 -47.12 -16.86 -19.38
C THR A 142 -45.86 -17.14 -18.58
N ILE A 143 -45.53 -16.22 -17.61
CA ILE A 143 -44.33 -16.33 -16.77
C ILE A 143 -44.63 -17.24 -15.57
N ASP A 144 -43.87 -18.29 -15.41
CA ASP A 144 -43.88 -19.13 -14.22
C ASP A 144 -43.28 -18.39 -13.03
N LYS A 145 -44.13 -17.91 -12.13
CA LYS A 145 -43.77 -17.18 -10.93
C LYS A 145 -43.43 -18.08 -9.75
N GLY A 146 -43.71 -19.37 -9.87
CA GLY A 146 -43.42 -20.39 -8.83
C GLY A 146 -43.64 -19.97 -7.39
N LYS A 147 -44.22 -20.77 -6.54
CA LYS A 147 -44.40 -20.43 -5.11
C LYS A 147 -43.07 -20.34 -4.34
N SER A 148 -41.98 -20.83 -4.93
CA SER A 148 -40.66 -20.92 -4.31
C SER A 148 -39.57 -20.70 -5.39
N ASP A 149 -39.69 -19.59 -6.15
CA ASP A 149 -38.68 -19.26 -7.14
C ASP A 149 -37.35 -18.92 -6.46
N ASN A 150 -36.35 -19.78 -6.66
CA ASN A 150 -34.99 -19.58 -6.12
C ASN A 150 -33.95 -19.50 -7.23
N ARG A 151 -34.36 -19.28 -8.48
CA ARG A 151 -33.44 -19.27 -9.65
C ARG A 151 -32.37 -18.20 -9.54
N ASN A 152 -32.69 -17.03 -8.99
CA ASN A 152 -31.67 -16.01 -8.74
C ASN A 152 -30.72 -16.43 -7.60
N GLY A 153 -31.24 -17.09 -6.57
CA GLY A 153 -30.43 -17.69 -5.52
C GLY A 153 -29.42 -18.71 -6.04
N GLN A 154 -29.84 -19.56 -7.02
CA GLN A 154 -28.87 -20.45 -7.68
C GLN A 154 -27.77 -19.69 -8.43
N LYS A 155 -28.13 -18.62 -9.14
CA LYS A 155 -27.11 -17.77 -9.81
C LYS A 155 -26.17 -17.07 -8.83
N LEU A 156 -26.61 -16.72 -7.64
CA LEU A 156 -25.75 -16.22 -6.57
C LEU A 156 -24.76 -17.30 -6.08
N LEU A 157 -25.21 -18.57 -5.96
CA LEU A 157 -24.34 -19.71 -5.63
C LEU A 157 -23.35 -19.99 -6.77
N ASP A 158 -23.75 -19.87 -8.02
CA ASP A 158 -22.90 -20.08 -9.20
C ASP A 158 -21.71 -19.10 -9.25
N LEU A 159 -21.79 -17.95 -8.54
CA LEU A 159 -20.66 -17.02 -8.40
C LEU A 159 -19.43 -17.65 -7.74
N GLN A 160 -19.58 -18.73 -6.97
CA GLN A 160 -18.46 -19.46 -6.37
C GLN A 160 -17.53 -20.06 -7.42
N THR A 161 -18.12 -20.52 -8.53
CA THR A 161 -17.38 -21.21 -9.61
C THR A 161 -17.13 -20.30 -10.81
N LYS A 162 -17.77 -19.14 -10.84
CA LYS A 162 -17.64 -18.17 -11.95
C LYS A 162 -16.34 -17.38 -11.83
N ALA A 163 -15.62 -17.23 -12.92
CA ALA A 163 -14.39 -16.44 -13.00
C ALA A 163 -14.72 -14.92 -13.00
N THR A 164 -14.88 -14.35 -11.81
CA THR A 164 -15.30 -12.94 -11.61
C THR A 164 -14.21 -12.03 -11.13
N VAL A 165 -13.04 -12.56 -10.76
CA VAL A 165 -11.91 -11.78 -10.22
C VAL A 165 -10.69 -12.00 -11.12
N GLY A 166 -10.46 -11.13 -12.11
CA GLY A 166 -9.31 -11.23 -13.00
C GLY A 166 -9.21 -12.62 -13.68
N ASN A 167 -10.30 -13.11 -14.25
CA ASN A 167 -10.43 -14.43 -14.86
C ASN A 167 -10.21 -15.61 -13.88
N LYS A 168 -10.32 -15.40 -12.57
CA LYS A 168 -10.24 -16.45 -11.55
C LYS A 168 -11.55 -16.54 -10.78
N THR A 169 -11.82 -17.71 -10.20
CA THR A 169 -12.86 -17.85 -9.18
C THR A 169 -12.46 -17.11 -7.90
N PHE A 170 -13.40 -16.88 -6.99
CA PHE A 170 -13.08 -16.28 -5.68
C PHE A 170 -12.07 -17.12 -4.91
N ASN A 171 -12.22 -18.45 -4.92
CA ASN A 171 -11.32 -19.36 -4.22
C ASN A 171 -9.91 -19.32 -4.81
N ASP A 172 -9.77 -19.33 -6.14
CA ASP A 172 -8.47 -19.26 -6.82
C ASP A 172 -7.81 -17.90 -6.60
N ALA A 173 -8.58 -16.82 -6.65
CA ALA A 173 -8.08 -15.47 -6.38
C ALA A 173 -7.58 -15.35 -4.93
N TYR A 174 -8.32 -15.90 -3.96
CA TYR A 174 -7.91 -15.93 -2.56
C TYR A 174 -6.67 -16.80 -2.34
N ALA A 175 -6.61 -17.98 -2.94
CA ALA A 175 -5.44 -18.86 -2.88
C ALA A 175 -4.20 -18.18 -3.47
N THR A 176 -4.35 -17.47 -4.59
CA THR A 176 -3.28 -16.67 -5.19
C THR A 176 -2.81 -15.57 -4.24
N LEU A 177 -3.73 -14.81 -3.63
CA LEU A 177 -3.40 -13.76 -2.67
C LEU A 177 -2.61 -14.32 -1.47
N VAL A 178 -3.07 -15.44 -0.89
CA VAL A 178 -2.38 -16.08 0.24
C VAL A 178 -0.97 -16.52 -0.16
N SER A 179 -0.82 -17.11 -1.36
CA SER A 179 0.48 -17.53 -1.89
C SER A 179 1.42 -16.32 -2.10
N ASP A 180 0.92 -15.24 -2.69
CA ASP A 180 1.71 -14.03 -2.95
C ASP A 180 2.16 -13.35 -1.65
N VAL A 181 1.26 -13.24 -0.67
CA VAL A 181 1.59 -12.72 0.67
C VAL A 181 2.61 -13.62 1.37
N GLY A 182 2.44 -14.93 1.30
CA GLY A 182 3.37 -15.91 1.85
C GLY A 182 4.77 -15.78 1.26
N ASN A 183 4.88 -15.76 -0.07
CA ASN A 183 6.14 -15.60 -0.79
C ASN A 183 6.81 -14.26 -0.48
N LYS A 184 6.04 -13.17 -0.47
CA LYS A 184 6.55 -11.84 -0.16
C LYS A 184 7.07 -11.75 1.28
N THR A 185 6.34 -12.36 2.21
CA THR A 185 6.74 -12.43 3.62
C THR A 185 8.03 -13.24 3.80
N ALA A 186 8.15 -14.40 3.14
CA ALA A 186 9.36 -15.22 3.17
C ALA A 186 10.56 -14.46 2.60
N THR A 187 10.39 -13.80 1.44
CA THR A 187 11.43 -12.99 0.80
C THR A 187 11.88 -11.84 1.69
N LEU A 188 10.95 -11.09 2.27
CA LEU A 188 11.25 -9.97 3.17
C LEU A 188 11.98 -10.45 4.43
N LYS A 189 11.56 -11.58 5.02
CA LYS A 189 12.23 -12.18 6.18
C LYS A 189 13.67 -12.57 5.85
N THR A 190 13.91 -13.21 4.70
CA THR A 190 15.26 -13.56 4.24
C THR A 190 16.11 -12.32 4.00
N SER A 191 15.55 -11.30 3.34
CA SER A 191 16.23 -10.03 3.11
C SER A 191 16.59 -9.31 4.42
N ALA A 192 15.69 -9.27 5.39
CA ALA A 192 15.96 -8.69 6.70
C ALA A 192 17.07 -9.43 7.45
N THR A 193 17.06 -10.77 7.41
CA THR A 193 18.14 -11.57 8.01
C THR A 193 19.49 -11.31 7.34
N THR A 194 19.51 -11.24 6.01
CA THR A 194 20.75 -10.94 5.25
C THR A 194 21.27 -9.54 5.58
N GLN A 195 20.39 -8.53 5.64
CA GLN A 195 20.79 -7.16 6.00
C GLN A 195 21.35 -7.10 7.43
N ASN A 196 20.73 -7.78 8.40
CA ASN A 196 21.23 -7.85 9.76
C ASN A 196 22.62 -8.51 9.83
N ASN A 197 22.86 -9.56 9.05
CA ASN A 197 24.17 -10.21 8.97
C ASN A 197 25.22 -9.26 8.39
N VAL A 198 24.88 -8.51 7.32
CA VAL A 198 25.78 -7.51 6.73
C VAL A 198 26.10 -6.39 7.73
N VAL A 199 25.08 -5.86 8.42
CA VAL A 199 25.29 -4.83 9.47
C VAL A 199 26.20 -5.37 10.58
N THR A 200 25.99 -6.60 11.05
CA THR A 200 26.84 -7.23 12.05
C THR A 200 28.27 -7.39 11.58
N GLN A 201 28.47 -7.79 10.32
CA GLN A 201 29.80 -7.92 9.71
C GLN A 201 30.51 -6.57 9.60
N LEU A 202 29.80 -5.54 9.13
CA LEU A 202 30.35 -4.18 9.03
C LEU A 202 30.69 -3.61 10.41
N TYR A 203 29.87 -3.89 11.42
CA TYR A 203 30.14 -3.48 12.80
C TYR A 203 31.42 -4.15 13.36
N ARG A 204 31.59 -5.46 13.11
CA ARG A 204 32.82 -6.18 13.47
C ARG A 204 34.05 -5.62 12.73
N GLN A 205 33.91 -5.32 11.44
CA GLN A 205 34.96 -4.70 10.65
C GLN A 205 35.33 -3.30 11.17
N GLN A 206 34.35 -2.50 11.50
CA GLN A 206 34.57 -1.20 12.14
C GLN A 206 35.32 -1.34 13.47
N GLN A 207 34.92 -2.28 14.33
CA GLN A 207 35.62 -2.55 15.59
C GLN A 207 37.06 -3.04 15.37
N SER A 208 37.31 -3.83 14.32
CA SER A 208 38.70 -4.31 14.03
C SER A 208 39.63 -3.17 13.58
N ILE A 209 39.08 -2.11 12.98
CA ILE A 209 39.85 -0.94 12.50
C ILE A 209 39.94 0.15 13.56
N SER A 210 38.83 0.40 14.27
CA SER A 210 38.70 1.52 15.22
C SER A 210 38.54 1.06 16.67
N GLY A 211 38.55 -0.22 16.93
CA GLY A 211 38.46 -0.78 18.28
C GLY A 211 39.74 -0.50 19.08
N VAL A 212 39.55 0.05 20.25
CA VAL A 212 40.65 0.26 21.21
C VAL A 212 40.96 -1.08 21.88
N ASN A 213 42.15 -1.61 21.66
CA ASN A 213 42.64 -2.76 22.39
C ASN A 213 43.18 -2.30 23.76
N LEU A 214 42.42 -2.61 24.82
CA LEU A 214 42.74 -2.16 26.20
C LEU A 214 44.13 -2.61 26.63
N ASP A 215 44.61 -3.77 26.18
CA ASP A 215 45.97 -4.28 26.52
C ASP A 215 47.04 -3.42 25.85
N GLU A 216 46.82 -3.01 24.60
CA GLU A 216 47.71 -2.11 23.86
C GLU A 216 47.74 -0.70 24.48
N GLU A 217 46.58 -0.18 24.83
CA GLU A 217 46.51 1.11 25.52
C GLU A 217 47.13 1.10 26.90
N TYR A 218 46.96 -0.01 27.64
CA TYR A 218 47.65 -0.18 28.94
C TYR A 218 49.19 -0.25 28.75
N GLY A 219 49.64 -0.96 27.74
CA GLY A 219 51.09 -1.01 27.39
C GLY A 219 51.62 0.40 26.98
N ASN A 220 50.84 1.15 26.21
CA ASN A 220 51.16 2.52 25.83
C ASN A 220 51.17 3.45 27.05
N LEU A 221 50.21 3.32 27.93
CA LEU A 221 50.12 4.11 29.17
C LEU A 221 51.35 3.89 30.05
N GLN A 222 51.78 2.64 30.27
CA GLN A 222 53.00 2.33 31.01
C GLN A 222 54.24 2.94 30.35
N ARG A 223 54.34 2.88 29.01
CA ARG A 223 55.44 3.46 28.26
C ARG A 223 55.50 4.98 28.38
N PHE A 224 54.34 5.63 28.31
CA PHE A 224 54.25 7.09 28.48
C PHE A 224 54.56 7.49 29.91
N GLN A 225 54.17 6.72 30.93
CA GLN A 225 54.58 6.99 32.33
C GLN A 225 56.09 6.89 32.50
N GLN A 226 56.75 5.87 31.88
CA GLN A 226 58.22 5.76 31.92
C GLN A 226 58.89 6.95 31.22
N TYR A 227 58.39 7.35 30.06
CA TYR A 227 58.90 8.53 29.36
C TYR A 227 58.72 9.82 30.17
N TYR A 228 57.61 9.97 30.85
CA TYR A 228 57.37 11.12 31.74
C TYR A 228 58.41 11.14 32.89
N LEU A 229 58.63 10.02 33.58
CA LEU A 229 59.61 9.91 34.64
C LEU A 229 61.06 10.16 34.15
N ALA A 230 61.41 9.63 32.98
CA ALA A 230 62.72 9.86 32.37
C ALA A 230 62.90 11.34 32.02
N ASN A 231 61.90 12.00 31.43
CA ASN A 231 61.97 13.42 31.12
C ASN A 231 62.06 14.31 32.38
N ALA A 232 61.36 13.93 33.46
CA ALA A 232 61.47 14.62 34.75
C ALA A 232 62.87 14.55 35.30
N GLN A 233 63.55 13.37 35.16
CA GLN A 233 64.93 13.16 35.61
C GLN A 233 65.93 13.95 34.76
N VAL A 234 65.72 14.03 33.46
CA VAL A 234 66.52 14.89 32.54
C VAL A 234 66.40 16.36 32.93
N LEU A 235 65.19 16.82 33.23
CA LEU A 235 64.97 18.20 33.68
C LEU A 235 65.66 18.48 35.00
N GLN A 236 65.58 17.56 35.97
CA GLN A 236 66.34 17.69 37.24
C GLN A 236 67.86 17.79 37.03
N THR A 237 68.38 16.91 36.16
CA THR A 237 69.82 16.94 35.82
C THR A 237 70.20 18.24 35.10
N ALA A 238 69.37 18.71 34.16
CA ALA A 238 69.60 19.97 33.47
C ALA A 238 69.60 21.16 34.46
N ASN A 239 68.64 21.20 35.39
CA ASN A 239 68.62 22.24 36.45
C ASN A 239 69.83 22.16 37.35
N ALA A 240 70.27 21.00 37.79
CA ALA A 240 71.50 20.81 38.59
C ALA A 240 72.78 21.25 37.84
N LEU A 241 72.88 20.93 36.53
CA LEU A 241 73.97 21.43 35.70
C LEU A 241 73.93 22.97 35.55
N PHE A 242 72.74 23.54 35.37
CA PHE A 242 72.58 24.97 35.26
C PHE A 242 72.95 25.71 36.55
N ASP A 243 72.51 25.16 37.71
CA ASP A 243 72.90 25.66 39.03
C ASP A 243 74.40 25.55 39.27
N ALA A 244 75.07 24.43 38.87
CA ALA A 244 76.50 24.25 38.94
C ALA A 244 77.25 25.29 38.08
N LEU A 245 76.74 25.57 36.87
CA LEU A 245 77.32 26.57 35.97
C LEU A 245 77.24 28.01 36.53
N ILE A 246 76.14 28.34 37.17
CA ILE A 246 75.94 29.66 37.81
C ILE A 246 76.82 29.82 39.03
N ASN A 247 77.11 28.76 39.78
CA ASN A 247 77.90 28.75 41.00
C ASN A 247 79.42 28.64 40.77
N ILE A 248 79.87 28.55 39.52
CA ILE A 248 81.33 28.53 39.16
C ILE A 248 81.95 29.97 39.15
N ARG A 249 81.25 30.96 39.62
CA ARG A 249 81.73 32.28 39.71
C ARG A 249 82.24 32.61 41.07
#